data_b81e497f4ecbaee2a8cf5a0032ee9214
#
_entry.id   b81e497f4ecbaee2a8cf5a0032ee9214
#
_cell.length_a   1.000
_cell.length_b   1.000
_cell.length_c   1.000
_cell.angle_alpha   90.00
_cell.angle_beta   90.00
_cell.angle_gamma   90.00
#
_symmetry.space_group_name_H-M   'P 1'
#
loop_
_entity.id
_entity.type
_entity.pdbx_description
1 polymer ?
#
loop_
_entity_poly.entity_id
_entity_poly.type
_entity_poly.pdbx_seq_one_letter_code
_entity_poly.pdbx_strand_id
1 'polypeptide(L)'
;QGEVYHRYVLAVYEMMESLVQRYPNLLFESCSGGGGRFDAGMLYYSPQIWCSDNTDAINRTRIQYGTSFFYPVSAVGAHVSAVPNHQTGRVTNLNTRGVTAMAGTFGYELNPALLSEEEKQTIREQIQTYKKYERLINEGTYWRLSNPFEDEVSAWMSVSREQDRALVSVVRLVSEANPATVYIRLRGLKPDAVYLEENSGKQYFGAALMAAGIPLPAFTYEYEAYQFSFVELKEAKKLLDKVQQLHTSGDERVVISIYGGSGSGKTTIATALQQYFLSEGIGCYLLGGDNYPHRIPKRNDEERLRVYEEAGEEGLREYLGTPKEIDFDCINQVLAEFHAGKDTITLRHM
;
A
#
# COMPACT_ATOMS: atom_id res chain seq x y z
N GLN A 1 -34.70 -29.34 24.66
CA GLN A 1 -33.84 -28.11 24.72
C GLN A 1 -33.64 -27.49 23.33
N GLY A 2 -33.28 -28.24 22.28
CA GLY A 2 -33.02 -27.68 20.93
C GLY A 2 -34.21 -26.93 20.34
N GLU A 3 -35.45 -27.44 20.50
CA GLU A 3 -36.66 -26.75 20.02
C GLU A 3 -36.87 -25.40 20.70
N VAL A 4 -36.57 -25.25 21.97
CA VAL A 4 -36.70 -23.98 22.71
C VAL A 4 -35.71 -22.95 22.17
N TYR A 5 -34.46 -23.35 21.96
CA TYR A 5 -33.46 -22.47 21.36
C TYR A 5 -33.79 -22.04 19.94
N HIS A 6 -34.29 -22.97 19.12
CA HIS A 6 -34.73 -22.68 17.76
C HIS A 6 -35.89 -21.67 17.75
N ARG A 7 -36.94 -21.90 18.55
CA ARG A 7 -38.04 -20.94 18.72
C ARG A 7 -37.60 -19.59 19.21
N TYR A 8 -36.64 -19.57 20.14
CA TYR A 8 -36.06 -18.30 20.62
C TYR A 8 -35.39 -17.51 19.48
N VAL A 9 -34.55 -18.15 18.65
CA VAL A 9 -33.90 -17.50 17.51
C VAL A 9 -34.94 -16.98 16.52
N LEU A 10 -35.95 -17.77 16.17
CA LEU A 10 -37.03 -17.33 15.28
C LEU A 10 -37.80 -16.13 15.85
N ALA A 11 -38.10 -16.11 17.15
CA ALA A 11 -38.77 -14.99 17.78
C ALA A 11 -37.89 -13.71 17.79
N VAL A 12 -36.56 -13.84 17.93
CA VAL A 12 -35.63 -12.71 17.79
C VAL A 12 -35.68 -12.17 16.38
N TYR A 13 -35.65 -13.02 15.36
CA TYR A 13 -35.75 -12.58 13.96
C TYR A 13 -37.09 -11.88 13.67
N GLU A 14 -38.19 -12.44 14.14
CA GLU A 14 -39.53 -11.84 14.00
C GLU A 14 -39.61 -10.44 14.64
N MET A 15 -39.02 -10.30 15.84
CA MET A 15 -38.91 -9.01 16.52
C MET A 15 -38.06 -8.01 15.69
N MET A 16 -36.90 -8.43 15.22
CA MET A 16 -36.02 -7.59 14.41
C MET A 16 -36.67 -7.18 13.08
N GLU A 17 -37.36 -8.13 12.42
CA GLU A 17 -38.13 -7.86 11.19
C GLU A 17 -39.17 -6.76 11.42
N SER A 18 -39.94 -6.87 12.52
CA SER A 18 -40.95 -5.88 12.90
C SER A 18 -40.34 -4.50 13.14
N LEU A 19 -39.14 -4.44 13.73
CA LEU A 19 -38.44 -3.17 14.00
C LEU A 19 -37.91 -2.54 12.70
N VAL A 20 -37.29 -3.33 11.83
CA VAL A 20 -36.73 -2.85 10.54
C VAL A 20 -37.86 -2.37 9.62
N GLN A 21 -38.99 -3.10 9.55
CA GLN A 21 -40.15 -2.65 8.78
C GLN A 21 -40.76 -1.35 9.29
N ARG A 22 -40.84 -1.22 10.64
CA ARG A 22 -41.43 -0.03 11.27
C ARG A 22 -40.51 1.20 11.19
N TYR A 23 -39.19 0.96 11.22
CA TYR A 23 -38.15 1.99 11.27
C TYR A 23 -37.06 1.75 10.22
N PRO A 24 -37.34 1.87 8.92
CA PRO A 24 -36.43 1.46 7.84
C PRO A 24 -35.13 2.30 7.76
N ASN A 25 -35.08 3.44 8.44
CA ASN A 25 -33.92 4.32 8.49
C ASN A 25 -33.01 4.08 9.71
N LEU A 26 -33.37 3.11 10.59
CA LEU A 26 -32.52 2.75 11.71
C LEU A 26 -31.49 1.70 11.28
N LEU A 27 -30.25 1.93 11.67
CA LEU A 27 -29.18 0.95 11.57
C LEU A 27 -29.02 0.27 12.94
N PHE A 28 -29.08 -1.04 12.93
CA PHE A 28 -28.88 -1.85 14.11
C PHE A 28 -27.46 -2.40 14.14
N GLU A 29 -26.79 -2.26 15.26
CA GLU A 29 -25.58 -3.00 15.58
C GLU A 29 -25.93 -4.17 16.51
N SER A 30 -25.55 -5.39 16.13
CA SER A 30 -25.75 -6.56 16.96
C SER A 30 -24.57 -6.74 17.91
N CYS A 31 -24.89 -7.09 19.13
CA CYS A 31 -23.95 -7.58 20.15
C CYS A 31 -24.68 -8.62 20.98
N SER A 32 -24.00 -9.49 21.61
CA SER A 32 -24.56 -10.39 22.63
C SER A 32 -23.40 -10.98 23.40
N GLY A 33 -22.85 -10.19 24.34
CA GLY A 33 -21.66 -10.59 25.07
C GLY A 33 -20.49 -10.87 24.13
N GLY A 34 -20.19 -9.94 23.22
CA GLY A 34 -19.11 -10.10 22.26
C GLY A 34 -19.37 -11.09 21.12
N GLY A 35 -20.54 -11.01 20.50
CA GLY A 35 -20.83 -11.74 19.27
C GLY A 35 -21.61 -13.06 19.45
N GLY A 36 -22.23 -13.30 20.58
CA GLY A 36 -23.03 -14.51 20.84
C GLY A 36 -24.23 -14.69 19.89
N ARG A 37 -24.64 -13.64 19.15
CA ARG A 37 -25.67 -13.70 18.09
C ARG A 37 -25.11 -13.36 16.72
N PHE A 38 -23.85 -13.61 16.49
CA PHE A 38 -23.24 -13.36 15.20
C PHE A 38 -23.49 -14.55 14.26
N ASP A 39 -24.54 -14.48 13.49
CA ASP A 39 -24.93 -15.45 12.47
C ASP A 39 -25.41 -14.74 11.20
N ALA A 40 -25.50 -15.46 10.09
CA ALA A 40 -25.87 -14.89 8.79
C ALA A 40 -27.30 -14.30 8.78
N GLY A 41 -28.22 -14.83 9.56
CA GLY A 41 -29.58 -14.30 9.68
C GLY A 41 -29.60 -12.96 10.41
N MET A 42 -28.80 -12.82 11.46
CA MET A 42 -28.66 -11.54 12.16
C MET A 42 -28.02 -10.45 11.32
N LEU A 43 -27.10 -10.78 10.39
CA LEU A 43 -26.54 -9.81 9.47
C LEU A 43 -27.56 -9.16 8.52
N TYR A 44 -28.67 -9.85 8.24
CA TYR A 44 -29.77 -9.27 7.47
C TYR A 44 -30.41 -8.07 8.20
N TYR A 45 -30.56 -8.17 9.52
CA TYR A 45 -31.17 -7.13 10.35
C TYR A 45 -30.15 -6.13 10.89
N SER A 46 -28.94 -6.58 11.17
CA SER A 46 -27.87 -5.82 11.80
C SER A 46 -26.60 -5.90 10.96
N PRO A 47 -26.38 -4.96 10.02
CA PRO A 47 -25.27 -5.04 9.07
C PRO A 47 -23.90 -4.92 9.73
N GLN A 48 -23.85 -4.52 11.00
CA GLN A 48 -22.64 -4.45 11.80
C GLN A 48 -22.82 -5.22 13.11
N ILE A 49 -21.73 -5.87 13.55
CA ILE A 49 -21.68 -6.60 14.80
C ILE A 49 -20.43 -6.27 15.59
N TRP A 50 -20.59 -6.16 16.90
CA TRP A 50 -19.52 -6.21 17.87
C TRP A 50 -19.15 -7.69 18.11
N CYS A 51 -18.14 -8.18 17.39
CA CYS A 51 -17.81 -9.60 17.33
C CYS A 51 -17.06 -10.12 18.56
N SER A 52 -16.54 -9.26 19.42
CA SER A 52 -15.87 -9.64 20.66
C SER A 52 -15.72 -8.45 21.63
N ASP A 53 -16.00 -8.67 22.92
CA ASP A 53 -15.74 -7.69 23.98
C ASP A 53 -14.25 -7.54 24.29
N ASN A 54 -13.39 -8.39 23.73
CA ASN A 54 -11.95 -8.24 23.85
C ASN A 54 -11.47 -7.13 22.92
N THR A 55 -11.11 -5.99 23.49
CA THR A 55 -10.67 -4.78 22.78
C THR A 55 -9.15 -4.63 22.72
N ASP A 56 -8.39 -5.61 23.22
CA ASP A 56 -6.94 -5.61 23.13
C ASP A 56 -6.49 -5.70 21.65
N ALA A 57 -5.73 -4.72 21.16
CA ALA A 57 -5.38 -4.61 19.75
C ALA A 57 -4.65 -5.85 19.21
N ILE A 58 -3.82 -6.51 20.03
CA ILE A 58 -3.07 -7.70 19.62
C ILE A 58 -3.98 -8.94 19.57
N ASN A 59 -4.87 -9.08 20.55
CA ASN A 59 -5.87 -10.16 20.52
C ASN A 59 -6.86 -9.96 19.37
N ARG A 60 -7.23 -8.73 19.07
CA ARG A 60 -8.11 -8.38 17.94
C ARG A 60 -7.56 -8.83 16.58
N THR A 61 -6.25 -8.87 16.37
CA THR A 61 -5.68 -9.41 15.13
C THR A 61 -6.12 -10.86 14.89
N ARG A 62 -6.15 -11.70 15.95
CA ARG A 62 -6.59 -13.10 15.89
C ARG A 62 -8.10 -13.22 15.76
N ILE A 63 -8.86 -12.42 16.51
CA ILE A 63 -10.32 -12.39 16.47
C ILE A 63 -10.82 -12.00 15.08
N GLN A 64 -10.29 -10.93 14.50
CA GLN A 64 -10.65 -10.45 13.17
C GLN A 64 -10.23 -11.43 12.07
N TYR A 65 -9.04 -12.04 12.18
CA TYR A 65 -8.59 -13.11 11.30
C TYR A 65 -9.59 -14.28 11.30
N GLY A 66 -9.94 -14.82 12.48
CA GLY A 66 -10.89 -15.92 12.60
C GLY A 66 -12.28 -15.55 12.07
N THR A 67 -12.81 -14.38 12.42
CA THR A 67 -14.11 -13.89 11.96
C THR A 67 -14.17 -13.77 10.45
N SER A 68 -13.09 -13.32 9.81
CA SER A 68 -13.03 -13.10 8.35
C SER A 68 -13.16 -14.36 7.49
N PHE A 69 -13.10 -15.57 8.08
CA PHE A 69 -13.36 -16.82 7.33
C PHE A 69 -14.84 -17.04 6.98
N PHE A 70 -15.74 -16.46 7.78
CA PHE A 70 -17.16 -16.70 7.65
C PHE A 70 -17.96 -15.45 7.32
N TYR A 71 -17.45 -14.27 7.69
CA TYR A 71 -18.18 -13.01 7.61
C TYR A 71 -17.33 -11.93 6.95
N PRO A 72 -17.97 -11.01 6.19
CA PRO A 72 -17.24 -9.90 5.58
C PRO A 72 -16.70 -8.95 6.66
N VAL A 73 -15.51 -8.43 6.43
CA VAL A 73 -14.88 -7.49 7.38
C VAL A 73 -15.69 -6.19 7.54
N SER A 74 -16.47 -5.81 6.53
CA SER A 74 -17.41 -4.68 6.59
C SER A 74 -18.52 -4.83 7.64
N ALA A 75 -18.77 -6.05 8.10
CA ALA A 75 -19.74 -6.30 9.17
C ALA A 75 -19.11 -6.26 10.57
N VAL A 76 -17.79 -6.18 10.68
CA VAL A 76 -17.06 -6.28 11.95
C VAL A 76 -16.81 -4.91 12.55
N GLY A 77 -17.42 -4.61 13.69
CA GLY A 77 -17.09 -3.46 14.52
C GLY A 77 -15.66 -3.56 15.05
N ALA A 78 -14.83 -2.56 14.79
CA ALA A 78 -13.42 -2.52 15.19
C ALA A 78 -13.08 -1.15 15.79
N HIS A 79 -12.69 -1.12 17.07
CA HIS A 79 -12.50 0.13 17.80
C HIS A 79 -11.09 0.27 18.34
N VAL A 80 -10.60 1.50 18.36
CA VAL A 80 -9.41 1.93 19.09
C VAL A 80 -9.81 2.11 20.54
N SER A 81 -9.41 1.19 21.41
CA SER A 81 -9.73 1.24 22.84
C SER A 81 -8.68 1.98 23.66
N ALA A 82 -9.03 2.31 24.90
CA ALA A 82 -8.12 2.89 25.89
C ALA A 82 -6.98 1.94 26.27
N VAL A 83 -5.87 2.49 26.76
CA VAL A 83 -4.75 1.75 27.35
C VAL A 83 -4.45 2.30 28.75
N PRO A 84 -4.00 1.46 29.70
CA PRO A 84 -3.86 0.00 29.61
C PRO A 84 -5.21 -0.68 29.29
N ASN A 85 -5.17 -1.73 28.46
CA ASN A 85 -6.40 -2.47 28.11
C ASN A 85 -7.01 -3.06 29.39
N HIS A 86 -8.31 -2.88 29.58
CA HIS A 86 -8.99 -3.24 30.84
C HIS A 86 -9.06 -4.76 31.11
N GLN A 87 -8.91 -5.60 30.07
CA GLN A 87 -8.92 -7.06 30.22
C GLN A 87 -7.53 -7.66 30.34
N THR A 88 -6.57 -7.17 29.56
CA THR A 88 -5.22 -7.76 29.46
C THR A 88 -4.15 -6.96 30.20
N GLY A 89 -4.43 -5.71 30.54
CA GLY A 89 -3.44 -4.77 31.08
C GLY A 89 -2.39 -4.31 30.08
N ARG A 90 -2.48 -4.77 28.80
CA ARG A 90 -1.48 -4.43 27.77
C ARG A 90 -1.57 -2.96 27.41
N VAL A 91 -0.38 -2.37 27.20
CA VAL A 91 -0.23 -1.03 26.64
C VAL A 91 0.32 -1.18 25.23
N THR A 92 -0.45 -0.76 24.23
CA THR A 92 -0.04 -0.66 22.82
C THR A 92 -0.10 0.80 22.39
N ASN A 93 0.80 1.19 21.49
CA ASN A 93 0.78 2.56 20.98
C ASN A 93 -0.49 2.84 20.16
N LEU A 94 -0.81 4.11 19.97
CA LEU A 94 -2.03 4.55 19.29
C LEU A 94 -2.02 4.15 17.81
N ASN A 95 -0.84 4.13 17.15
CA ASN A 95 -0.72 3.69 15.76
C ASN A 95 -1.13 2.21 15.61
N THR A 96 -0.60 1.33 16.42
CA THR A 96 -0.96 -0.11 16.38
C THR A 96 -2.45 -0.34 16.61
N ARG A 97 -3.03 0.36 17.59
CA ARG A 97 -4.48 0.30 17.85
C ARG A 97 -5.29 0.75 16.64
N GLY A 98 -4.87 1.86 15.99
CA GLY A 98 -5.51 2.38 14.80
C GLY A 98 -5.40 1.44 13.60
N VAL A 99 -4.21 0.94 13.29
CA VAL A 99 -4.00 -0.02 12.19
C VAL A 99 -4.86 -1.27 12.38
N THR A 100 -4.90 -1.82 13.59
CA THR A 100 -5.73 -2.99 13.91
C THR A 100 -7.22 -2.70 13.74
N ALA A 101 -7.70 -1.55 14.19
CA ALA A 101 -9.10 -1.16 14.09
C ALA A 101 -9.53 -0.86 12.64
N MET A 102 -8.62 -0.45 11.76
CA MET A 102 -8.91 -0.23 10.33
C MET A 102 -9.16 -1.53 9.52
N ALA A 103 -9.15 -2.69 10.17
CA ALA A 103 -9.52 -3.95 9.52
C ALA A 103 -11.05 -4.17 9.39
N GLY A 104 -11.87 -3.27 9.91
CA GLY A 104 -13.33 -3.36 9.89
C GLY A 104 -13.98 -1.99 9.93
N THR A 105 -15.19 -1.91 10.50
CA THR A 105 -15.88 -0.64 10.74
C THR A 105 -15.21 0.10 11.87
N PHE A 106 -14.50 1.15 11.52
CA PHE A 106 -13.57 1.87 12.38
C PHE A 106 -14.25 2.81 13.36
N GLY A 107 -13.83 2.79 14.63
CA GLY A 107 -14.31 3.70 15.66
C GLY A 107 -13.34 3.86 16.83
N TYR A 108 -13.73 4.67 17.80
CA TYR A 108 -12.97 4.91 19.02
C TYR A 108 -13.83 4.62 20.25
N GLU A 109 -13.27 3.86 21.19
CA GLU A 109 -13.84 3.52 22.48
C GLU A 109 -12.87 3.95 23.59
N LEU A 110 -12.76 5.25 23.78
CA LEU A 110 -11.85 5.87 24.75
C LEU A 110 -12.34 7.26 25.16
N ASN A 111 -11.83 7.77 26.27
CA ASN A 111 -12.18 9.12 26.75
C ASN A 111 -11.25 10.16 26.10
N PRO A 112 -11.73 10.99 25.15
CA PRO A 112 -10.90 11.97 24.48
C PRO A 112 -10.38 13.09 25.37
N ALA A 113 -10.97 13.30 26.56
CA ALA A 113 -10.52 14.29 27.52
C ALA A 113 -9.18 13.90 28.22
N LEU A 114 -8.82 12.61 28.18
CA LEU A 114 -7.57 12.10 28.76
C LEU A 114 -6.40 12.05 27.75
N LEU A 115 -6.65 12.40 26.49
CA LEU A 115 -5.65 12.34 25.44
C LEU A 115 -4.77 13.59 25.41
N SER A 116 -3.49 13.42 25.12
CA SER A 116 -2.58 14.51 24.80
C SER A 116 -2.94 15.16 23.46
N GLU A 117 -2.42 16.35 23.17
CA GLU A 117 -2.63 17.00 21.87
C GLU A 117 -1.98 16.22 20.72
N GLU A 118 -0.85 15.54 20.95
CA GLU A 118 -0.22 14.64 19.98
C GLU A 118 -1.10 13.43 19.66
N GLU A 119 -1.70 12.81 20.68
CA GLU A 119 -2.64 11.71 20.47
C GLU A 119 -3.89 12.17 19.73
N LYS A 120 -4.43 13.34 20.02
CA LYS A 120 -5.54 13.92 19.28
C LYS A 120 -5.18 14.20 17.82
N GLN A 121 -3.94 14.64 17.56
CA GLN A 121 -3.46 14.83 16.19
C GLN A 121 -3.34 13.49 15.45
N THR A 122 -2.76 12.48 16.07
CA THR A 122 -2.70 11.10 15.53
C THR A 122 -4.11 10.56 15.21
N ILE A 123 -5.08 10.79 16.07
CA ILE A 123 -6.49 10.41 15.84
C ILE A 123 -7.07 11.10 14.61
N ARG A 124 -6.80 12.41 14.43
CA ARG A 124 -7.27 13.14 13.22
C ARG A 124 -6.68 12.52 11.95
N GLU A 125 -5.41 12.16 11.97
CA GLU A 125 -4.72 11.51 10.85
C GLU A 125 -5.28 10.10 10.58
N GLN A 126 -5.54 9.31 11.61
CA GLN A 126 -6.17 8.00 11.49
C GLN A 126 -7.58 8.10 10.89
N ILE A 127 -8.38 9.06 11.34
CA ILE A 127 -9.73 9.31 10.78
C ILE A 127 -9.64 9.71 9.30
N GLN A 128 -8.69 10.57 8.93
CA GLN A 128 -8.47 10.95 7.53
C GLN A 128 -8.04 9.76 6.69
N THR A 129 -7.12 8.94 7.21
CA THR A 129 -6.66 7.70 6.56
C THR A 129 -7.82 6.73 6.36
N TYR A 130 -8.62 6.49 7.40
CA TYR A 130 -9.79 5.61 7.28
C TYR A 130 -10.78 6.13 6.23
N LYS A 131 -11.15 7.41 6.26
CA LYS A 131 -12.04 8.03 5.27
C LYS A 131 -11.50 7.92 3.84
N LYS A 132 -10.18 8.01 3.65
CA LYS A 132 -9.54 7.81 2.34
C LYS A 132 -9.71 6.38 1.82
N TYR A 133 -9.65 5.39 2.71
CA TYR A 133 -9.65 3.97 2.35
C TYR A 133 -10.92 3.21 2.75
N GLU A 134 -11.90 3.86 3.36
CA GLU A 134 -13.15 3.25 3.84
C GLU A 134 -13.84 2.39 2.79
N ARG A 135 -13.99 2.93 1.58
CA ARG A 135 -14.59 2.19 0.48
C ARG A 135 -13.76 0.97 0.08
N LEU A 136 -12.42 1.11 0.06
CA LEU A 136 -11.52 0.00 -0.26
C LEU A 136 -11.59 -1.10 0.81
N ILE A 137 -11.66 -0.73 2.09
CA ILE A 137 -11.76 -1.66 3.21
C ILE A 137 -13.10 -2.40 3.17
N ASN A 138 -14.21 -1.69 2.94
CA ASN A 138 -15.55 -2.26 3.05
C ASN A 138 -16.02 -2.99 1.78
N GLU A 139 -15.61 -2.56 0.59
CA GLU A 139 -16.08 -3.10 -0.70
C GLU A 139 -15.00 -3.88 -1.47
N GLY A 140 -13.73 -3.74 -1.09
CA GLY A 140 -12.62 -4.43 -1.73
C GLY A 140 -12.55 -5.92 -1.41
N THR A 141 -11.71 -6.62 -2.15
CA THR A 141 -11.40 -8.03 -1.86
C THR A 141 -10.42 -8.10 -0.69
N TYR A 142 -10.85 -8.73 0.39
CA TYR A 142 -10.02 -8.93 1.59
C TYR A 142 -9.12 -10.17 1.43
N TRP A 143 -7.83 -9.99 1.71
CA TRP A 143 -6.85 -11.06 1.69
C TRP A 143 -6.15 -11.18 3.04
N ARG A 144 -6.10 -12.39 3.60
CA ARG A 144 -5.24 -12.76 4.72
C ARG A 144 -3.86 -13.08 4.17
N LEU A 145 -2.84 -12.36 4.62
CA LEU A 145 -1.46 -12.49 4.13
C LEU A 145 -0.59 -13.33 5.08
N SER A 146 -1.00 -13.46 6.34
CA SER A 146 -0.33 -14.28 7.35
C SER A 146 -1.34 -14.93 8.28
N ASN A 147 -0.88 -15.89 9.07
CA ASN A 147 -1.66 -16.55 10.12
C ASN A 147 -1.21 -16.04 11.51
N PRO A 148 -1.97 -15.18 12.21
CA PRO A 148 -1.55 -14.59 13.48
C PRO A 148 -1.47 -15.60 14.65
N PHE A 149 -1.80 -16.87 14.42
CA PHE A 149 -1.64 -17.94 15.40
C PHE A 149 -0.30 -18.68 15.26
N GLU A 150 0.38 -18.55 14.11
CA GLU A 150 1.59 -19.28 13.75
C GLU A 150 2.74 -18.35 13.36
N ASP A 151 2.42 -17.19 12.77
CA ASP A 151 3.41 -16.26 12.24
C ASP A 151 3.76 -15.16 13.27
N GLU A 152 4.96 -14.59 13.12
CA GLU A 152 5.44 -13.46 13.95
C GLU A 152 4.71 -12.14 13.66
N VAL A 153 3.95 -12.10 12.58
CA VAL A 153 3.18 -10.94 12.15
C VAL A 153 1.74 -11.31 11.83
N SER A 154 0.82 -10.38 12.07
CA SER A 154 -0.52 -10.43 11.50
C SER A 154 -0.58 -9.46 10.33
N ALA A 155 -0.84 -9.97 9.13
CA ALA A 155 -0.90 -9.18 7.92
C ALA A 155 -2.16 -9.49 7.11
N TRP A 156 -2.79 -8.43 6.62
CA TRP A 156 -3.96 -8.49 5.74
C TRP A 156 -3.94 -7.35 4.74
N MET A 157 -4.74 -7.47 3.70
CA MET A 157 -4.90 -6.41 2.73
C MET A 157 -6.30 -6.36 2.14
N SER A 158 -6.69 -5.17 1.70
CA SER A 158 -7.87 -4.95 0.87
C SER A 158 -7.42 -4.49 -0.52
N VAL A 159 -8.00 -5.08 -1.56
CA VAL A 159 -7.70 -4.76 -2.97
C VAL A 159 -8.99 -4.31 -3.65
N SER A 160 -8.94 -3.23 -4.42
CA SER A 160 -10.08 -2.77 -5.22
C SER A 160 -10.51 -3.83 -6.23
N ARG A 161 -11.78 -3.79 -6.66
CA ARG A 161 -12.31 -4.73 -7.67
C ARG A 161 -11.55 -4.62 -9.00
N GLU A 162 -11.14 -3.43 -9.35
CA GLU A 162 -10.34 -3.10 -10.52
C GLU A 162 -8.85 -3.46 -10.36
N GLN A 163 -8.44 -3.90 -9.15
CA GLN A 163 -7.06 -4.21 -8.78
C GLN A 163 -6.09 -3.03 -8.97
N ASP A 164 -6.60 -1.81 -8.99
CA ASP A 164 -5.82 -0.59 -9.20
C ASP A 164 -5.39 0.09 -7.90
N ARG A 165 -5.95 -0.36 -6.76
CA ARG A 165 -5.61 0.11 -5.42
C ARG A 165 -5.51 -1.02 -4.43
N ALA A 166 -4.59 -0.90 -3.48
CA ALA A 166 -4.49 -1.83 -2.36
C ALA A 166 -4.03 -1.11 -1.09
N LEU A 167 -4.56 -1.55 0.05
CA LEU A 167 -4.11 -1.17 1.38
C LEU A 167 -3.64 -2.42 2.10
N VAL A 168 -2.39 -2.45 2.51
CA VAL A 168 -1.77 -3.54 3.29
C VAL A 168 -1.58 -3.06 4.71
N SER A 169 -2.04 -3.84 5.67
CA SER A 169 -1.86 -3.58 7.10
C SER A 169 -1.09 -4.74 7.73
N VAL A 170 -0.12 -4.41 8.57
CA VAL A 170 0.73 -5.39 9.25
C VAL A 170 0.89 -4.98 10.71
N VAL A 171 0.76 -5.95 11.60
CA VAL A 171 1.03 -5.80 13.03
C VAL A 171 2.06 -6.85 13.44
N ARG A 172 3.18 -6.43 14.00
CA ARG A 172 4.17 -7.34 14.55
C ARG A 172 3.67 -7.91 15.88
N LEU A 173 3.63 -9.22 15.98
CA LEU A 173 3.12 -9.94 17.16
C LEU A 173 4.24 -10.39 18.11
N VAL A 174 5.41 -10.66 17.54
CA VAL A 174 6.59 -11.14 18.25
C VAL A 174 7.78 -10.26 17.90
N SER A 175 8.57 -9.90 18.89
CA SER A 175 9.80 -9.15 18.74
C SER A 175 10.97 -9.99 19.27
N GLU A 176 11.92 -10.32 18.38
CA GLU A 176 13.12 -11.08 18.72
C GLU A 176 14.36 -10.23 18.53
N ALA A 177 15.43 -10.60 19.22
CA ALA A 177 16.74 -9.97 19.04
C ALA A 177 17.34 -10.39 17.69
N ASN A 178 17.87 -9.42 16.92
CA ASN A 178 18.46 -9.65 15.59
C ASN A 178 17.54 -10.41 14.62
N PRO A 179 16.31 -9.96 14.40
CA PRO A 179 15.37 -10.68 13.56
C PRO A 179 15.81 -10.64 12.10
N ALA A 180 15.48 -11.69 11.35
CA ALA A 180 15.57 -11.65 9.89
C ALA A 180 14.58 -10.61 9.33
N THR A 181 14.88 -10.08 8.15
CA THR A 181 13.91 -9.22 7.45
C THR A 181 12.68 -10.02 7.06
N VAL A 182 11.52 -9.60 7.55
CA VAL A 182 10.23 -10.20 7.20
C VAL A 182 9.74 -9.59 5.89
N TYR A 183 9.34 -10.42 4.93
CA TYR A 183 8.75 -10.02 3.66
C TYR A 183 7.28 -10.38 3.63
N ILE A 184 6.42 -9.41 3.33
CA ILE A 184 4.97 -9.62 3.19
C ILE A 184 4.63 -9.77 1.71
N ARG A 185 4.27 -10.98 1.28
CA ARG A 185 3.83 -11.25 -0.09
C ARG A 185 2.39 -10.81 -0.27
N LEU A 186 2.16 -9.94 -1.24
CA LEU A 186 0.84 -9.41 -1.54
C LEU A 186 0.03 -10.38 -2.39
N ARG A 187 -1.28 -10.12 -2.52
CA ARG A 187 -2.20 -10.96 -3.31
C ARG A 187 -3.21 -10.10 -4.07
N GLY A 188 -3.76 -10.66 -5.14
CA GLY A 188 -4.87 -10.04 -5.87
C GLY A 188 -4.50 -8.80 -6.68
N LEU A 189 -3.22 -8.56 -6.95
CA LEU A 189 -2.75 -7.49 -7.82
C LEU A 189 -2.65 -7.98 -9.28
N LYS A 190 -2.59 -7.06 -10.24
CA LYS A 190 -2.27 -7.35 -11.64
C LYS A 190 -0.77 -7.62 -11.76
N PRO A 191 -0.33 -8.79 -12.27
CA PRO A 191 1.10 -9.09 -12.36
C PRO A 191 1.88 -8.11 -13.24
N ASP A 192 1.26 -7.68 -14.33
CA ASP A 192 1.81 -6.81 -15.37
C ASP A 192 1.68 -5.30 -15.07
N ALA A 193 1.05 -4.93 -13.97
CA ALA A 193 0.90 -3.54 -13.59
C ALA A 193 2.05 -3.05 -12.69
N VAL A 194 2.34 -1.75 -12.80
CA VAL A 194 3.26 -1.04 -11.90
C VAL A 194 2.45 -0.32 -10.83
N TYR A 195 2.80 -0.52 -9.58
CA TYR A 195 2.17 0.11 -8.42
C TYR A 195 3.13 1.08 -7.74
N LEU A 196 2.65 2.27 -7.45
CA LEU A 196 3.31 3.24 -6.58
C LEU A 196 2.93 2.96 -5.13
N GLU A 197 3.91 2.76 -4.26
CA GLU A 197 3.69 2.83 -2.81
C GLU A 197 3.67 4.31 -2.40
N GLU A 198 2.50 4.79 -1.93
CA GLU A 198 2.23 6.23 -1.78
C GLU A 198 3.10 6.91 -0.72
N ASN A 199 3.52 6.20 0.35
CA ASN A 199 4.29 6.81 1.44
C ASN A 199 5.76 6.97 1.10
N SER A 200 6.38 5.96 0.47
CA SER A 200 7.81 5.98 0.11
C SER A 200 8.10 6.52 -1.29
N GLY A 201 7.06 6.63 -2.14
CA GLY A 201 7.20 6.96 -3.54
C GLY A 201 7.87 5.86 -4.39
N LYS A 202 8.11 4.67 -3.82
CA LYS A 202 8.71 3.55 -4.53
C LYS A 202 7.71 2.87 -5.45
N GLN A 203 8.22 2.36 -6.56
CA GLN A 203 7.41 1.66 -7.57
C GLN A 203 7.78 0.19 -7.61
N TYR A 204 6.76 -0.65 -7.80
CA TYR A 204 6.91 -2.10 -7.81
C TYR A 204 6.04 -2.72 -8.90
N PHE A 205 6.51 -3.76 -9.55
CA PHE A 205 5.64 -4.61 -10.35
C PHE A 205 4.72 -5.44 -9.47
N GLY A 206 3.47 -5.62 -9.89
CA GLY A 206 2.52 -6.48 -9.19
C GLY A 206 3.04 -7.90 -9.04
N ALA A 207 3.67 -8.46 -10.08
CA ALA A 207 4.34 -9.77 -10.02
C ALA A 207 5.41 -9.84 -8.92
N ALA A 208 6.26 -8.80 -8.78
CA ALA A 208 7.29 -8.73 -7.75
C ALA A 208 6.69 -8.65 -6.34
N LEU A 209 5.65 -7.82 -6.15
CA LEU A 209 4.93 -7.72 -4.88
C LEU A 209 4.29 -9.05 -4.46
N MET A 210 3.78 -9.82 -5.43
CA MET A 210 3.14 -11.11 -5.14
C MET A 210 4.15 -12.25 -4.94
N ALA A 211 5.27 -12.24 -5.65
CA ALA A 211 6.28 -13.30 -5.57
C ALA A 211 7.29 -13.10 -4.43
N ALA A 212 7.89 -11.92 -4.36
CA ALA A 212 8.92 -11.58 -3.37
C ALA A 212 8.33 -10.86 -2.15
N GLY A 213 7.32 -10.01 -2.34
CA GLY A 213 6.72 -9.21 -1.28
C GLY A 213 7.44 -7.89 -1.03
N ILE A 214 6.98 -7.19 0.01
CA ILE A 214 7.61 -5.98 0.53
C ILE A 214 8.37 -6.27 1.82
N PRO A 215 9.58 -5.76 2.00
CA PRO A 215 10.30 -5.89 3.26
C PRO A 215 9.65 -5.00 4.33
N LEU A 216 9.46 -5.53 5.52
CA LEU A 216 9.11 -4.70 6.67
C LEU A 216 10.32 -3.90 7.15
N PRO A 217 10.13 -2.66 7.61
CA PRO A 217 11.16 -1.90 8.30
C PRO A 217 11.70 -2.65 9.52
N ALA A 218 12.92 -2.34 9.92
CA ALA A 218 13.41 -2.77 11.23
C ALA A 218 12.49 -2.21 12.32
N PHE A 219 12.08 -3.04 13.26
CA PHE A 219 11.22 -2.62 14.33
C PHE A 219 12.01 -1.80 15.39
N THR A 220 11.33 -0.89 16.06
CA THR A 220 11.90 -0.06 17.13
C THR A 220 11.26 -0.30 18.49
N TYR A 221 10.06 -0.90 18.51
CA TYR A 221 9.33 -1.22 19.74
C TYR A 221 8.39 -2.41 19.54
N GLU A 222 7.91 -2.96 20.64
CA GLU A 222 7.02 -4.11 20.67
C GLU A 222 5.65 -3.78 20.07
N TYR A 223 5.07 -4.71 19.33
CA TYR A 223 3.76 -4.58 18.66
C TYR A 223 3.67 -3.43 17.65
N GLU A 224 4.75 -3.14 16.96
CA GLU A 224 4.76 -2.10 15.93
C GLU A 224 3.86 -2.46 14.75
N ALA A 225 3.17 -1.46 14.20
CA ALA A 225 2.26 -1.66 13.08
C ALA A 225 2.60 -0.75 11.90
N TYR A 226 2.36 -1.27 10.70
CA TYR A 226 2.65 -0.61 9.43
C TYR A 226 1.44 -0.65 8.50
N GLN A 227 1.28 0.40 7.70
CA GLN A 227 0.36 0.41 6.56
C GLN A 227 1.10 0.84 5.30
N PHE A 228 0.85 0.12 4.21
CA PHE A 228 1.36 0.43 2.87
C PHE A 228 0.18 0.57 1.93
N SER A 229 0.14 1.67 1.19
CA SER A 229 -0.90 1.93 0.22
C SER A 229 -0.33 1.94 -1.19
N PHE A 230 -1.00 1.22 -2.08
CA PHE A 230 -0.57 1.03 -3.45
C PHE A 230 -1.61 1.56 -4.43
N VAL A 231 -1.13 2.27 -5.46
CA VAL A 231 -1.96 2.77 -6.57
C VAL A 231 -1.32 2.38 -7.90
N GLU A 232 -2.10 1.78 -8.80
CA GLU A 232 -1.64 1.44 -10.15
C GLU A 232 -1.26 2.68 -10.94
N LEU A 233 -0.08 2.69 -11.53
CA LEU A 233 0.38 3.73 -12.45
C LEU A 233 -0.09 3.42 -13.88
N LYS A 234 -1.31 3.84 -14.21
CA LYS A 234 -1.94 3.56 -15.52
C LYS A 234 -1.16 4.09 -16.73
N GLU A 235 -0.40 5.15 -16.56
CA GLU A 235 0.46 5.70 -17.64
C GLU A 235 1.65 4.78 -17.95
N ALA A 236 2.22 4.09 -16.97
CA ALA A 236 3.27 3.10 -17.21
C ALA A 236 2.75 1.94 -18.08
N LYS A 237 1.52 1.48 -17.85
CA LYS A 237 0.91 0.43 -18.67
C LYS A 237 0.72 0.84 -20.11
N LYS A 238 0.22 2.05 -20.38
CA LYS A 238 0.08 2.57 -21.76
C LYS A 238 1.41 2.60 -22.51
N LEU A 239 2.49 2.94 -21.81
CA LEU A 239 3.83 2.95 -22.39
C LEU A 239 4.31 1.52 -22.69
N LEU A 240 4.08 0.57 -21.77
CA LEU A 240 4.40 -0.85 -21.97
C LEU A 240 3.65 -1.43 -23.17
N ASP A 241 2.34 -1.21 -23.24
CA ASP A 241 1.50 -1.67 -24.36
C ASP A 241 2.01 -1.12 -25.69
N LYS A 242 2.42 0.17 -25.73
CA LYS A 242 2.97 0.80 -26.94
C LYS A 242 4.32 0.21 -27.33
N VAL A 243 5.20 -0.09 -26.38
CA VAL A 243 6.50 -0.72 -26.66
C VAL A 243 6.32 -2.15 -27.14
N GLN A 244 5.41 -2.93 -26.56
CA GLN A 244 5.09 -4.28 -27.04
C GLN A 244 4.54 -4.24 -28.47
N GLN A 245 3.68 -3.27 -28.81
CA GLN A 245 3.20 -3.08 -30.18
C GLN A 245 4.33 -2.78 -31.17
N LEU A 246 5.28 -1.93 -30.80
CA LEU A 246 6.45 -1.62 -31.64
C LEU A 246 7.35 -2.84 -31.82
N HIS A 247 7.59 -3.61 -30.77
CA HIS A 247 8.38 -4.84 -30.84
C HIS A 247 7.71 -5.92 -31.72
N THR A 248 6.39 -6.07 -31.65
CA THR A 248 5.63 -7.01 -32.50
C THR A 248 5.54 -6.55 -33.97
N SER A 249 5.73 -5.26 -34.27
CA SER A 249 5.73 -4.73 -35.63
C SER A 249 7.05 -4.91 -36.41
N GLY A 250 8.06 -5.54 -35.78
CA GLY A 250 9.33 -5.89 -36.41
C GLY A 250 10.46 -4.88 -36.22
N ASP A 251 10.26 -3.86 -35.38
CA ASP A 251 11.35 -2.97 -34.96
C ASP A 251 12.20 -3.68 -33.89
N GLU A 252 13.32 -4.26 -34.32
CA GLU A 252 14.21 -5.00 -33.40
C GLU A 252 14.92 -4.12 -32.37
N ARG A 253 14.99 -2.80 -32.60
CA ARG A 253 15.71 -1.85 -31.72
C ARG A 253 14.91 -0.58 -31.46
N VAL A 254 14.34 -0.48 -30.28
CA VAL A 254 13.48 0.64 -29.85
C VAL A 254 14.18 1.49 -28.80
N VAL A 255 14.16 2.80 -28.96
CA VAL A 255 14.63 3.78 -27.97
C VAL A 255 13.44 4.45 -27.29
N ILE A 256 13.40 4.39 -25.97
CA ILE A 256 12.39 5.05 -25.15
C ILE A 256 13.05 6.21 -24.40
N SER A 257 12.64 7.43 -24.70
CA SER A 257 13.12 8.62 -24.02
C SER A 257 12.20 9.00 -22.86
N ILE A 258 12.74 9.10 -21.64
CA ILE A 258 12.03 9.51 -20.44
C ILE A 258 12.60 10.84 -19.98
N TYR A 259 11.80 11.90 -20.00
CA TYR A 259 12.21 13.25 -19.61
C TYR A 259 11.21 13.88 -18.63
N GLY A 260 11.66 14.90 -17.90
CA GLY A 260 10.88 15.62 -16.90
C GLY A 260 11.79 16.35 -15.91
N GLY A 261 11.23 17.18 -15.05
CA GLY A 261 11.98 17.96 -14.04
C GLY A 261 12.78 17.11 -13.05
N SER A 262 13.72 17.71 -12.36
CA SER A 262 14.47 17.03 -11.29
C SER A 262 13.51 16.53 -10.22
N GLY A 263 13.75 15.31 -9.68
CA GLY A 263 12.87 14.69 -8.66
C GLY A 263 11.55 14.12 -9.19
N SER A 264 11.25 14.19 -10.50
CA SER A 264 9.99 13.68 -11.08
C SER A 264 9.90 12.14 -11.22
N GLY A 265 10.88 11.39 -10.69
CA GLY A 265 10.86 9.92 -10.70
C GLY A 265 11.28 9.26 -12.02
N LYS A 266 11.92 10.00 -12.96
CA LYS A 266 12.39 9.48 -14.26
C LYS A 266 13.22 8.20 -14.13
N THR A 267 14.24 8.22 -13.27
CA THR A 267 15.13 7.07 -13.06
C THR A 267 14.35 5.87 -12.52
N THR A 268 13.40 6.09 -11.63
CA THR A 268 12.56 5.02 -11.06
C THR A 268 11.70 4.36 -12.12
N ILE A 269 11.06 5.15 -12.99
CA ILE A 269 10.27 4.63 -14.12
C ILE A 269 11.15 3.88 -15.11
N ALA A 270 12.31 4.45 -15.46
CA ALA A 270 13.26 3.83 -16.38
C ALA A 270 13.79 2.49 -15.86
N THR A 271 14.15 2.42 -14.56
CA THR A 271 14.60 1.17 -13.94
C THR A 271 13.48 0.12 -13.89
N ALA A 272 12.25 0.52 -13.59
CA ALA A 272 11.11 -0.37 -13.59
C ALA A 272 10.83 -0.95 -14.98
N LEU A 273 10.88 -0.12 -16.03
CA LEU A 273 10.75 -0.55 -17.43
C LEU A 273 11.87 -1.52 -17.83
N GLN A 274 13.12 -1.22 -17.46
CA GLN A 274 14.26 -2.10 -17.74
C GLN A 274 14.05 -3.49 -17.12
N GLN A 275 13.66 -3.55 -15.83
CA GLN A 275 13.41 -4.82 -15.16
C GLN A 275 12.28 -5.62 -15.80
N TYR A 276 11.21 -4.92 -16.21
CA TYR A 276 10.11 -5.55 -16.92
C TYR A 276 10.57 -6.17 -18.26
N PHE A 277 11.27 -5.41 -19.12
CA PHE A 277 11.75 -5.93 -20.39
C PHE A 277 12.69 -7.13 -20.21
N LEU A 278 13.60 -7.06 -19.23
CA LEU A 278 14.47 -8.19 -18.91
C LEU A 278 13.68 -9.43 -18.46
N SER A 279 12.59 -9.26 -17.70
CA SER A 279 11.72 -10.38 -17.28
C SER A 279 10.95 -11.00 -18.45
N GLU A 280 10.64 -10.23 -19.51
CA GLU A 280 10.04 -10.71 -20.75
C GLU A 280 11.07 -11.26 -21.75
N GLY A 281 12.35 -11.36 -21.37
CA GLY A 281 13.42 -11.82 -22.24
C GLY A 281 13.87 -10.80 -23.28
N ILE A 282 13.47 -9.54 -23.15
CA ILE A 282 13.85 -8.44 -24.04
C ILE A 282 15.11 -7.78 -23.49
N GLY A 283 16.20 -7.80 -24.26
CA GLY A 283 17.44 -7.11 -23.90
C GLY A 283 17.20 -5.60 -23.79
N CYS A 284 17.50 -5.02 -22.62
CA CYS A 284 17.28 -3.60 -22.36
C CYS A 284 18.47 -2.98 -21.61
N TYR A 285 18.88 -1.80 -22.04
CA TYR A 285 19.91 -1.00 -21.38
C TYR A 285 19.37 0.37 -21.00
N LEU A 286 19.65 0.81 -19.78
CA LEU A 286 19.29 2.14 -19.27
C LEU A 286 20.45 3.12 -19.50
N LEU A 287 20.25 4.07 -20.42
CA LEU A 287 21.20 5.13 -20.69
C LEU A 287 20.83 6.36 -19.86
N GLY A 288 21.61 6.67 -18.82
CA GLY A 288 21.41 7.86 -17.99
C GLY A 288 22.00 9.10 -18.63
N GLY A 289 21.18 10.10 -18.97
CA GLY A 289 21.66 11.38 -19.53
C GLY A 289 22.66 12.09 -18.62
N ASP A 290 22.52 11.95 -17.31
CA ASP A 290 23.41 12.53 -16.30
C ASP A 290 24.85 11.95 -16.37
N ASN A 291 25.07 10.83 -17.05
CA ASN A 291 26.38 10.24 -17.31
C ASN A 291 27.12 10.89 -18.50
N TYR A 292 26.51 11.86 -19.15
CA TYR A 292 27.07 12.55 -20.32
C TYR A 292 27.19 14.08 -20.14
N PRO A 293 27.69 14.61 -19.02
CA PRO A 293 27.97 16.03 -18.90
C PRO A 293 29.21 16.40 -19.76
N HIS A 294 29.26 17.63 -20.24
CA HIS A 294 30.48 18.16 -20.92
C HIS A 294 31.69 18.22 -19.99
N ARG A 295 31.45 18.25 -18.68
CA ARG A 295 32.46 18.45 -17.64
C ARG A 295 32.49 17.25 -16.69
N ILE A 296 33.65 16.99 -16.08
CA ILE A 296 33.75 16.05 -14.96
C ILE A 296 32.84 16.50 -13.80
N PRO A 297 32.31 15.58 -12.96
CA PRO A 297 31.28 15.88 -11.95
C PRO A 297 31.59 17.11 -11.11
N LYS A 298 32.81 17.20 -10.56
CA LYS A 298 33.20 18.35 -9.74
C LYS A 298 33.11 19.69 -10.49
N ARG A 299 33.56 19.75 -11.73
CA ARG A 299 33.51 20.98 -12.54
C ARG A 299 32.09 21.27 -13.02
N ASN A 300 31.27 20.28 -13.13
CA ASN A 300 29.86 20.44 -13.50
C ASN A 300 29.09 21.07 -12.31
N ASP A 301 29.39 20.66 -11.09
CA ASP A 301 28.80 21.25 -9.88
C ASP A 301 29.28 22.69 -9.67
N GLU A 302 30.57 23.00 -9.92
CA GLU A 302 31.10 24.34 -9.89
C GLU A 302 30.39 25.24 -10.92
N GLU A 303 30.12 24.74 -12.12
CA GLU A 303 29.40 25.48 -13.15
C GLU A 303 27.94 25.73 -12.81
N ARG A 304 27.26 24.72 -12.25
CA ARG A 304 25.88 24.86 -11.76
C ARG A 304 25.77 25.92 -10.67
N LEU A 305 26.74 25.95 -9.74
CA LEU A 305 26.82 26.96 -8.70
C LEU A 305 27.04 28.35 -9.28
N ARG A 306 27.95 28.48 -10.27
CA ARG A 306 28.20 29.75 -10.95
C ARG A 306 26.95 30.28 -11.65
N VAL A 307 26.22 29.40 -12.37
CA VAL A 307 24.98 29.79 -13.05
C VAL A 307 23.91 30.21 -12.03
N TYR A 308 23.84 29.53 -10.89
CA TYR A 308 22.96 29.93 -9.82
C TYR A 308 23.29 31.27 -9.20
N GLU A 309 24.60 31.54 -8.97
CA GLU A 309 25.07 32.82 -8.42
C GLU A 309 24.84 33.99 -9.40
N GLU A 310 24.99 33.75 -10.72
CA GLU A 310 24.84 34.77 -11.76
C GLU A 310 23.40 35.06 -12.15
N ALA A 311 22.52 34.02 -12.20
CA ALA A 311 21.19 34.12 -12.76
C ALA A 311 20.05 33.56 -11.85
N GLY A 312 20.40 33.21 -10.60
CA GLY A 312 19.43 32.69 -9.65
C GLY A 312 18.81 31.32 -9.99
N GLU A 313 17.75 31.00 -9.32
CA GLU A 313 17.05 29.71 -9.49
C GLU A 313 16.50 29.53 -10.91
N GLU A 314 16.03 30.61 -11.52
CA GLU A 314 15.44 30.57 -12.87
C GLU A 314 16.53 30.30 -13.92
N GLY A 315 17.68 30.97 -13.83
CA GLY A 315 18.81 30.71 -14.73
C GLY A 315 19.39 29.31 -14.57
N LEU A 316 19.41 28.77 -13.34
CA LEU A 316 19.80 27.38 -13.13
C LEU A 316 18.80 26.39 -13.76
N ARG A 317 17.50 26.62 -13.65
CA ARG A 317 16.47 25.80 -14.31
C ARG A 317 16.60 25.79 -15.85
N GLU A 318 16.95 26.95 -16.43
CA GLU A 318 17.18 27.06 -17.88
C GLU A 318 18.50 26.39 -18.35
N TYR A 319 19.44 26.19 -17.45
CA TYR A 319 20.72 25.54 -17.72
C TYR A 319 20.65 24.01 -17.63
N LEU A 320 19.98 23.49 -16.60
CA LEU A 320 19.93 22.05 -16.28
C LEU A 320 19.28 21.23 -17.40
N GLY A 321 19.97 20.14 -17.78
CA GLY A 321 19.47 19.21 -18.81
C GLY A 321 19.53 19.75 -20.23
N THR A 322 20.18 20.86 -20.48
CA THR A 322 20.30 21.46 -21.81
C THR A 322 21.62 21.09 -22.50
N PRO A 323 21.78 21.40 -23.80
CA PRO A 323 23.05 21.23 -24.50
C PRO A 323 24.26 22.00 -23.92
N LYS A 324 24.01 22.92 -23.00
CA LYS A 324 25.10 23.62 -22.28
C LYS A 324 25.70 22.76 -21.17
N GLU A 325 24.92 21.87 -20.61
CA GLU A 325 25.31 20.96 -19.55
C GLU A 325 25.64 19.56 -20.05
N ILE A 326 24.83 19.03 -20.96
CA ILE A 326 24.84 17.63 -21.41
C ILE A 326 25.37 17.54 -22.84
N ASP A 327 26.27 16.59 -23.07
CA ASP A 327 26.84 16.23 -24.35
C ASP A 327 25.85 15.38 -25.17
N PHE A 328 24.86 16.03 -25.77
CA PHE A 328 23.88 15.36 -26.64
C PHE A 328 24.49 14.77 -27.89
N ASP A 329 25.61 15.29 -28.39
CA ASP A 329 26.27 14.73 -29.56
C ASP A 329 26.81 13.34 -29.27
N CYS A 330 27.41 13.14 -28.10
CA CYS A 330 27.84 11.82 -27.63
C CYS A 330 26.63 10.86 -27.44
N ILE A 331 25.54 11.32 -26.86
CA ILE A 331 24.32 10.53 -26.71
C ILE A 331 23.77 10.14 -28.09
N ASN A 332 23.66 11.07 -29.01
CA ASN A 332 23.15 10.83 -30.37
C ASN A 332 24.04 9.85 -31.16
N GLN A 333 25.36 9.89 -30.96
CA GLN A 333 26.24 8.90 -31.53
C GLN A 333 25.96 7.49 -31.00
N VAL A 334 25.79 7.30 -29.71
CA VAL A 334 25.41 6.02 -29.09
C VAL A 334 24.09 5.51 -29.65
N LEU A 335 23.09 6.37 -29.77
CA LEU A 335 21.79 6.01 -30.31
C LEU A 335 21.87 5.65 -31.83
N ALA A 336 22.67 6.37 -32.61
CA ALA A 336 22.89 6.05 -34.01
C ALA A 336 23.57 4.68 -34.19
N GLU A 337 24.56 4.36 -33.36
CA GLU A 337 25.23 3.06 -33.36
C GLU A 337 24.26 1.92 -32.98
N PHE A 338 23.37 2.17 -32.00
CA PHE A 338 22.33 1.24 -31.62
C PHE A 338 21.35 0.95 -32.77
N HIS A 339 20.83 1.99 -33.41
CA HIS A 339 19.92 1.83 -34.56
C HIS A 339 20.60 1.19 -35.78
N ALA A 340 21.91 1.42 -35.94
CA ALA A 340 22.67 0.79 -37.05
C ALA A 340 22.94 -0.70 -36.80
N GLY A 341 22.53 -1.26 -35.69
CA GLY A 341 22.67 -2.69 -35.43
C GLY A 341 24.06 -3.12 -35.01
N LYS A 342 24.92 -2.24 -34.47
CA LYS A 342 26.26 -2.64 -33.99
C LYS A 342 26.14 -3.66 -32.86
N ASP A 343 26.97 -4.71 -32.90
CA ASP A 343 27.04 -5.75 -31.89
C ASP A 343 27.62 -5.25 -30.58
N THR A 344 28.47 -4.22 -30.63
CA THR A 344 29.11 -3.62 -29.45
C THR A 344 29.08 -2.10 -29.58
N ILE A 345 28.65 -1.45 -28.52
CA ILE A 345 28.62 0.01 -28.40
C ILE A 345 29.42 0.40 -27.17
N THR A 346 30.38 1.31 -27.34
CA THR A 346 31.17 1.83 -26.22
C THR A 346 30.42 2.96 -25.55
N LEU A 347 30.13 2.80 -24.26
CA LEU A 347 29.49 3.79 -23.43
C LEU A 347 30.53 4.57 -22.62
N ARG A 348 30.30 5.86 -22.44
CA ARG A 348 31.11 6.70 -21.57
C ARG A 348 30.72 6.42 -20.11
N HIS A 349 31.66 5.93 -19.32
CA HIS A 349 31.52 5.90 -17.87
C HIS A 349 32.23 7.11 -17.26
N MET A 350 31.53 7.90 -16.47
CA MET A 350 32.15 8.88 -15.60
C MET A 350 32.02 8.45 -14.14
#